data_0812f930dea11a6662c3fb04f59a9710
#
_entry.id   0812f930dea11a6662c3fb04f59a9710
#
_cell.length_a   1.000
_cell.length_b   1.000
_cell.length_c   1.000
_cell.angle_alpha   90.00
_cell.angle_beta   90.00
_cell.angle_gamma   90.00
#
_symmetry.space_group_name_H-M   'P 1'
#
loop_
_entity.id
_entity.type
_entity.pdbx_description
1 polymer ?
#
loop_
_entity_poly.entity_id
_entity_poly.type
_entity_poly.pdbx_seq_one_letter_code
_entity_poly.pdbx_strand_id
1 'polypeptide(L)'
;SEPGRIMLQDPPAGSRVRVNRTIGVVVGGGSEMIEGPALAGRSLEAAAKVLAEAGLQKGQVSHIHTPQYAAGRIIAQEPAPGSPAVRRRSAVDLLVSQGELEAKYLMPDLIERPAAAIVSRLNGLGFRVADIRYSYYPGHDAGIIIGQFPGAGYSVSKRSLISLEVSR
;
A
#
# COMPACT_ATOMS: atom_id res chain seq x y z
N SER A 1 -27.33 14.71 -21.24
CA SER A 1 -27.86 15.93 -21.94
C SER A 1 -26.74 16.52 -22.75
N GLU A 2 -26.97 16.88 -23.98
CA GLU A 2 -25.98 17.56 -24.81
C GLU A 2 -25.55 18.88 -24.18
N PRO A 3 -24.24 19.17 -24.15
CA PRO A 3 -23.74 20.41 -23.59
C PRO A 3 -24.29 21.62 -24.33
N GLY A 4 -24.72 22.65 -23.58
CA GLY A 4 -25.23 23.89 -24.15
C GLY A 4 -26.71 23.86 -24.54
N ARG A 5 -27.42 22.73 -24.40
CA ARG A 5 -28.84 22.65 -24.67
C ARG A 5 -29.66 23.23 -23.52
N ILE A 6 -30.60 24.09 -23.82
CA ILE A 6 -31.55 24.63 -22.82
C ILE A 6 -32.48 23.49 -22.39
N MET A 7 -32.44 23.15 -21.11
CA MET A 7 -33.25 22.08 -20.50
C MET A 7 -34.57 22.62 -19.95
N LEU A 8 -34.55 23.81 -19.40
CA LEU A 8 -35.71 24.48 -18.82
C LEU A 8 -35.62 25.98 -19.07
N GLN A 9 -36.74 26.63 -19.21
CA GLN A 9 -36.83 28.09 -19.25
C GLN A 9 -37.97 28.61 -18.38
N ASP A 10 -37.81 29.78 -17.80
CA ASP A 10 -38.85 30.50 -17.09
C ASP A 10 -38.91 31.96 -17.61
N PRO A 11 -40.01 32.39 -18.16
CA PRO A 11 -41.30 31.72 -18.39
C PRO A 11 -41.26 30.63 -19.45
N PRO A 12 -42.17 29.65 -19.39
CA PRO A 12 -42.24 28.56 -20.36
C PRO A 12 -42.37 29.04 -21.81
N ALA A 13 -41.93 28.21 -22.78
CA ALA A 13 -42.06 28.51 -24.19
C ALA A 13 -43.51 28.80 -24.59
N GLY A 14 -43.74 29.85 -25.40
CA GLY A 14 -45.04 30.29 -25.79
C GLY A 14 -45.77 31.26 -24.81
N SER A 15 -45.19 31.55 -23.65
CA SER A 15 -45.72 32.51 -22.71
C SER A 15 -45.64 33.96 -23.24
N ARG A 16 -46.72 34.75 -23.08
CA ARG A 16 -46.68 36.17 -23.37
C ARG A 16 -45.96 36.89 -22.24
N VAL A 17 -44.85 37.55 -22.54
CA VAL A 17 -44.02 38.27 -21.58
C VAL A 17 -43.99 39.75 -21.89
N ARG A 18 -43.80 40.61 -20.88
CA ARG A 18 -43.62 42.05 -21.11
C ARG A 18 -42.23 42.31 -21.67
N VAL A 19 -42.09 43.36 -22.47
CA VAL A 19 -40.79 43.83 -22.94
C VAL A 19 -39.88 44.11 -21.74
N ASN A 20 -38.62 43.75 -21.81
CA ASN A 20 -37.60 43.88 -20.74
C ASN A 20 -37.76 42.89 -19.59
N ARG A 21 -38.55 41.83 -19.68
CA ARG A 21 -38.57 40.78 -18.64
C ARG A 21 -37.34 39.87 -18.81
N THR A 22 -36.67 39.59 -17.69
CA THR A 22 -35.58 38.59 -17.65
C THR A 22 -36.14 37.17 -17.87
N ILE A 23 -35.53 36.43 -18.74
CA ILE A 23 -35.84 34.99 -18.97
C ILE A 23 -34.75 34.19 -18.30
N GLY A 24 -35.13 33.37 -17.32
CA GLY A 24 -34.23 32.38 -16.70
C GLY A 24 -34.12 31.16 -17.63
N VAL A 25 -32.93 30.69 -17.85
CA VAL A 25 -32.68 29.45 -18.60
C VAL A 25 -31.75 28.51 -17.81
N VAL A 26 -32.08 27.23 -17.77
CA VAL A 26 -31.20 26.15 -17.28
C VAL A 26 -30.59 25.48 -18.49
N VAL A 27 -29.30 25.62 -18.62
CA VAL A 27 -28.54 25.03 -19.71
C VAL A 27 -27.92 23.71 -19.24
N GLY A 28 -28.06 22.67 -20.06
CA GLY A 28 -27.41 21.40 -19.83
C GLY A 28 -25.88 21.60 -19.86
N GLY A 29 -25.24 21.51 -18.71
CA GLY A 29 -23.77 21.56 -18.62
C GLY A 29 -23.20 20.16 -18.88
N GLY A 30 -23.14 19.70 -20.11
CA GLY A 30 -22.68 18.35 -20.44
C GLY A 30 -21.57 17.84 -19.53
N SER A 31 -21.67 16.61 -19.08
CA SER A 31 -20.57 15.97 -18.36
C SER A 31 -19.50 15.63 -19.39
N GLU A 32 -18.39 16.33 -19.34
CA GLU A 32 -17.20 15.95 -20.12
C GLU A 32 -16.73 14.59 -19.59
N MET A 33 -17.06 13.56 -20.34
CA MET A 33 -16.63 12.19 -20.03
C MET A 33 -15.21 12.03 -20.53
N ILE A 34 -14.35 11.52 -19.70
CA ILE A 34 -12.95 11.25 -20.02
C ILE A 34 -12.67 9.78 -19.81
N GLU A 35 -11.71 9.27 -20.54
CA GLU A 35 -11.22 7.91 -20.36
C GLU A 35 -10.32 7.82 -19.13
N GLY A 36 -10.57 6.84 -18.26
CA GLY A 36 -9.75 6.61 -17.07
C GLY A 36 -8.34 6.14 -17.45
N PRO A 37 -7.27 6.81 -16.98
CA PRO A 37 -5.91 6.40 -17.27
C PRO A 37 -5.56 5.08 -16.57
N ALA A 38 -4.61 4.31 -17.16
CA ALA A 38 -4.08 3.10 -16.52
C ALA A 38 -3.01 3.46 -15.48
N LEU A 39 -3.24 3.09 -14.23
CA LEU A 39 -2.37 3.42 -13.10
C LEU A 39 -1.68 2.20 -12.48
N ALA A 40 -2.08 0.97 -12.85
CA ALA A 40 -1.49 -0.25 -12.32
C ALA A 40 0.03 -0.29 -12.53
N GLY A 41 0.77 -0.74 -11.51
CA GLY A 41 2.23 -0.79 -11.51
C GLY A 41 2.94 0.55 -11.25
N ARG A 42 2.24 1.68 -11.27
CA ARG A 42 2.81 3.01 -10.98
C ARG A 42 2.94 3.24 -9.48
N SER A 43 3.80 4.16 -9.09
CA SER A 43 3.83 4.70 -7.72
C SER A 43 2.66 5.68 -7.50
N LEU A 44 2.28 5.91 -6.23
CA LEU A 44 1.24 6.89 -5.90
C LEU A 44 1.56 8.30 -6.42
N GLU A 45 2.82 8.71 -6.37
CA GLU A 45 3.25 10.01 -6.87
C GLU A 45 3.08 10.13 -8.39
N ALA A 46 3.53 9.10 -9.14
CA ALA A 46 3.36 9.07 -10.59
C ALA A 46 1.88 9.03 -10.99
N ALA A 47 1.06 8.28 -10.26
CA ALA A 47 -0.38 8.23 -10.50
C ALA A 47 -1.06 9.56 -10.22
N ALA A 48 -0.67 10.28 -9.17
CA ALA A 48 -1.23 11.60 -8.86
C ALA A 48 -0.98 12.62 -10.00
N LYS A 49 0.20 12.57 -10.62
CA LYS A 49 0.51 13.41 -11.80
C LYS A 49 -0.38 13.06 -12.99
N VAL A 50 -0.50 11.76 -13.31
CA VAL A 50 -1.34 11.28 -14.43
C VAL A 50 -2.82 11.63 -14.21
N LEU A 51 -3.33 11.47 -12.98
CA LEU A 51 -4.69 11.86 -12.64
C LEU A 51 -4.92 13.36 -12.81
N ALA A 52 -3.99 14.19 -12.34
CA ALA A 52 -4.07 15.65 -12.47
C ALA A 52 -4.08 16.09 -13.94
N GLU A 53 -3.20 15.52 -14.79
CA GLU A 53 -3.15 15.76 -16.23
C GLU A 53 -4.45 15.35 -16.93
N ALA A 54 -5.08 14.26 -16.50
CA ALA A 54 -6.37 13.80 -16.97
C ALA A 54 -7.56 14.60 -16.39
N GLY A 55 -7.33 15.56 -15.51
CA GLY A 55 -8.39 16.33 -14.84
C GLY A 55 -9.21 15.51 -13.83
N LEU A 56 -8.63 14.44 -13.30
CA LEU A 56 -9.18 13.57 -12.27
C LEU A 56 -8.55 13.86 -10.90
N GLN A 57 -9.18 13.38 -9.84
CA GLN A 57 -8.69 13.49 -8.48
C GLN A 57 -8.31 12.12 -7.92
N LYS A 58 -7.31 12.10 -7.05
CA LYS A 58 -7.02 10.92 -6.25
C LYS A 58 -8.10 10.76 -5.19
N GLY A 59 -8.76 9.61 -5.17
CA GLY A 59 -9.75 9.21 -4.19
C GLY A 59 -9.13 8.51 -2.98
N GLN A 60 -9.85 7.53 -2.47
CA GLN A 60 -9.42 6.71 -1.35
C GLN A 60 -8.23 5.83 -1.74
N VAL A 61 -7.28 5.68 -0.82
CA VAL A 61 -6.14 4.78 -0.97
C VAL A 61 -6.27 3.66 0.05
N SER A 62 -6.45 2.44 -0.45
CA SER A 62 -6.48 1.23 0.35
C SER A 62 -5.17 0.45 0.17
N HIS A 63 -4.78 -0.31 1.18
CA HIS A 63 -3.52 -1.02 1.18
C HIS A 63 -3.73 -2.51 1.43
N ILE A 64 -2.95 -3.34 0.72
CA ILE A 64 -2.96 -4.80 0.91
C ILE A 64 -1.54 -5.36 0.76
N HIS A 65 -1.23 -6.39 1.53
CA HIS A 65 -0.01 -7.18 1.32
C HIS A 65 -0.18 -8.16 0.16
N THR A 66 0.77 -8.13 -0.78
CA THR A 66 0.83 -9.09 -1.88
C THR A 66 2.27 -9.24 -2.38
N PRO A 67 2.71 -10.47 -2.70
CA PRO A 67 4.03 -10.70 -3.29
C PRO A 67 4.11 -10.33 -4.77
N GLN A 68 2.95 -10.12 -5.44
CA GLN A 68 2.88 -9.86 -6.89
C GLN A 68 3.36 -8.47 -7.28
N TYR A 69 3.24 -7.51 -6.36
CA TYR A 69 3.64 -6.12 -6.58
C TYR A 69 4.57 -5.65 -5.46
N ALA A 70 5.63 -4.97 -5.83
CA ALA A 70 6.50 -4.34 -4.84
C ALA A 70 5.73 -3.32 -3.98
N ALA A 71 6.19 -3.09 -2.75
CA ALA A 71 5.60 -2.10 -1.87
C ALA A 71 5.53 -0.71 -2.52
N GLY A 72 4.42 0.00 -2.32
CA GLY A 72 4.15 1.32 -2.90
C GLY A 72 3.65 1.31 -4.34
N ARG A 73 3.42 0.15 -4.96
CA ARG A 73 2.87 0.05 -6.32
C ARG A 73 1.36 -0.12 -6.30
N ILE A 74 0.69 0.55 -7.22
CA ILE A 74 -0.76 0.43 -7.43
C ILE A 74 -1.05 -0.93 -8.05
N ILE A 75 -1.99 -1.65 -7.46
CA ILE A 75 -2.44 -2.97 -7.89
C ILE A 75 -3.68 -2.84 -8.78
N ALA A 76 -4.62 -2.01 -8.33
CA ALA A 76 -5.91 -1.81 -8.98
C ALA A 76 -6.41 -0.38 -8.74
N GLN A 77 -7.37 0.03 -9.53
CA GLN A 77 -8.05 1.32 -9.45
C GLN A 77 -9.55 1.16 -9.70
N GLU A 78 -10.33 2.08 -9.15
CA GLU A 78 -11.75 2.22 -9.42
C GLU A 78 -12.07 3.70 -9.65
N PRO A 79 -12.63 4.08 -10.82
CA PRO A 79 -13.05 3.26 -11.96
C PRO A 79 -11.90 2.55 -12.68
N ALA A 80 -12.21 1.42 -13.32
CA ALA A 80 -11.24 0.66 -14.11
C ALA A 80 -10.65 1.50 -15.27
N PRO A 81 -9.40 1.21 -15.70
CA PRO A 81 -8.81 1.90 -16.84
C PRO A 81 -9.66 1.68 -18.10
N GLY A 82 -9.77 2.73 -18.93
CA GLY A 82 -10.61 2.70 -20.13
C GLY A 82 -12.11 2.77 -19.89
N SER A 83 -12.57 2.94 -18.65
CA SER A 83 -13.99 3.15 -18.35
C SER A 83 -14.52 4.38 -19.09
N PRO A 84 -15.56 4.26 -19.94
CA PRO A 84 -16.03 5.36 -20.76
C PRO A 84 -16.90 6.38 -20.00
N ALA A 85 -17.01 6.24 -18.68
CA ALA A 85 -17.96 6.97 -17.85
C ALA A 85 -17.31 7.78 -16.72
N VAL A 86 -16.04 8.15 -16.83
CA VAL A 86 -15.39 8.94 -15.81
C VAL A 86 -15.64 10.43 -16.05
N ARG A 87 -16.36 11.09 -15.14
CA ARG A 87 -16.58 12.54 -15.21
C ARG A 87 -15.31 13.29 -14.85
N ARG A 88 -15.06 14.40 -15.48
CA ARG A 88 -13.99 15.33 -15.07
C ARG A 88 -14.15 15.70 -13.59
N ARG A 89 -13.04 15.74 -12.85
CA ARG A 89 -12.96 15.95 -11.40
C ARG A 89 -13.50 14.80 -10.54
N SER A 90 -13.87 13.66 -11.13
CA SER A 90 -14.19 12.47 -10.34
C SER A 90 -12.95 11.96 -9.61
N ALA A 91 -13.17 11.38 -8.45
CA ALA A 91 -12.13 10.68 -7.70
C ALA A 91 -11.89 9.29 -8.27
N VAL A 92 -10.64 8.85 -8.27
CA VAL A 92 -10.21 7.49 -8.61
C VAL A 92 -9.61 6.86 -7.36
N ASP A 93 -10.24 5.80 -6.88
CA ASP A 93 -9.78 5.04 -5.72
C ASP A 93 -8.66 4.09 -6.14
N LEU A 94 -7.70 3.90 -5.26
CA LEU A 94 -6.48 3.17 -5.56
C LEU A 94 -6.24 2.07 -4.52
N LEU A 95 -5.89 0.87 -4.99
CA LEU A 95 -5.40 -0.22 -4.17
C LEU A 95 -3.89 -0.31 -4.33
N VAL A 96 -3.15 -0.22 -3.22
CA VAL A 96 -1.69 -0.14 -3.20
C VAL A 96 -1.10 -1.34 -2.48
N SER A 97 -0.04 -1.90 -3.05
CA SER A 97 0.72 -2.98 -2.44
C SER A 97 1.54 -2.47 -1.26
N GLN A 98 1.53 -3.22 -0.18
CA GLN A 98 2.50 -3.12 0.92
C GLN A 98 3.68 -4.10 0.74
N GLY A 99 3.73 -4.80 -0.41
CA GLY A 99 4.69 -5.87 -0.65
C GLY A 99 4.27 -7.18 0.02
N GLU A 100 5.17 -8.13 0.03
CA GLU A 100 4.95 -9.42 0.69
C GLU A 100 4.79 -9.24 2.20
N LEU A 101 3.82 -9.94 2.78
CA LEU A 101 3.67 -9.98 4.23
C LEU A 101 4.85 -10.73 4.84
N GLU A 102 5.68 -10.03 5.60
CA GLU A 102 6.82 -10.65 6.28
C GLU A 102 6.33 -11.56 7.42
N ALA A 103 6.61 -12.85 7.30
CA ALA A 103 6.30 -13.81 8.35
C ALA A 103 7.07 -13.46 9.63
N LYS A 104 6.36 -13.40 10.74
CA LYS A 104 6.93 -13.20 12.07
C LYS A 104 6.91 -14.51 12.85
N TYR A 105 7.96 -14.72 13.62
CA TYR A 105 8.19 -15.90 14.45
C TYR A 105 8.47 -15.45 15.87
N LEU A 106 8.20 -16.30 16.83
CA LEU A 106 8.63 -16.07 18.21
C LEU A 106 10.03 -16.63 18.40
N MET A 107 10.92 -15.84 18.99
CA MET A 107 12.26 -16.27 19.33
C MET A 107 12.18 -17.33 20.42
N PRO A 108 12.69 -18.55 20.19
CA PRO A 108 12.72 -19.60 21.22
C PRO A 108 13.77 -19.28 22.30
N ASP A 109 13.66 -19.96 23.41
CA ASP A 109 14.74 -19.98 24.39
C ASP A 109 15.86 -20.90 23.90
N LEU A 110 17.02 -20.33 23.72
CA LEU A 110 18.23 -20.99 23.23
C LEU A 110 19.29 -21.17 24.32
N ILE A 111 19.04 -20.63 25.51
CA ILE A 111 19.98 -20.73 26.65
C ILE A 111 20.19 -22.20 26.98
N GLU A 112 21.40 -22.53 27.44
CA GLU A 112 21.84 -23.89 27.78
C GLU A 112 21.86 -24.89 26.60
N ARG A 113 21.73 -24.41 25.36
CA ARG A 113 21.78 -25.24 24.17
C ARG A 113 23.14 -25.19 23.49
N PRO A 114 23.58 -26.30 22.82
CA PRO A 114 24.81 -26.31 22.02
C PRO A 114 24.76 -25.32 20.84
N ALA A 115 25.63 -24.31 20.85
CA ALA A 115 25.62 -23.22 19.89
C ALA A 115 25.77 -23.70 18.44
N ALA A 116 26.65 -24.65 18.16
CA ALA A 116 26.90 -25.17 16.79
C ALA A 116 25.61 -25.76 16.17
N ALA A 117 24.86 -26.55 16.94
CA ALA A 117 23.61 -27.16 16.48
C ALA A 117 22.53 -26.11 16.23
N ILE A 118 22.41 -25.12 17.15
CA ILE A 118 21.42 -24.04 17.02
C ILE A 118 21.73 -23.14 15.83
N VAL A 119 22.97 -22.73 15.64
CA VAL A 119 23.40 -21.89 14.51
C VAL A 119 23.09 -22.59 13.18
N SER A 120 23.44 -23.87 13.06
CA SER A 120 23.13 -24.67 11.87
C SER A 120 21.63 -24.71 11.60
N ARG A 121 20.82 -24.94 12.63
CA ARG A 121 19.36 -25.01 12.51
C ARG A 121 18.74 -23.65 12.12
N LEU A 122 19.17 -22.56 12.76
CA LEU A 122 18.69 -21.21 12.45
C LEU A 122 19.02 -20.83 10.99
N ASN A 123 20.25 -21.10 10.53
CA ASN A 123 20.66 -20.87 9.16
C ASN A 123 19.84 -21.72 8.17
N GLY A 124 19.59 -22.99 8.49
CA GLY A 124 18.75 -23.88 7.68
C GLY A 124 17.29 -23.42 7.56
N LEU A 125 16.78 -22.71 8.56
CA LEU A 125 15.45 -22.08 8.55
C LEU A 125 15.45 -20.69 7.88
N GLY A 126 16.61 -20.20 7.42
CA GLY A 126 16.77 -18.91 6.76
C GLY A 126 16.88 -17.72 7.69
N PHE A 127 17.14 -17.93 8.98
CA PHE A 127 17.51 -16.85 9.90
C PHE A 127 18.99 -16.54 9.81
N ARG A 128 19.37 -15.33 10.15
CA ARG A 128 20.76 -14.87 10.11
C ARG A 128 21.30 -14.68 11.50
N VAL A 129 22.28 -15.50 11.89
CA VAL A 129 23.09 -15.25 13.07
C VAL A 129 24.19 -14.26 12.69
N ALA A 130 24.11 -13.05 13.24
CA ALA A 130 24.98 -11.93 12.86
C ALA A 130 26.26 -11.87 13.67
N ASP A 131 26.20 -12.24 14.94
CA ASP A 131 27.33 -12.15 15.88
C ASP A 131 27.31 -13.31 16.86
N ILE A 132 28.49 -13.88 17.12
CA ILE A 132 28.70 -14.88 18.16
C ILE A 132 29.88 -14.42 19.02
N ARG A 133 29.59 -14.07 20.27
CA ARG A 133 30.60 -13.67 21.27
C ARG A 133 30.95 -14.85 22.16
N TYR A 134 32.19 -15.01 22.42
CA TYR A 134 32.67 -16.05 23.33
C TYR A 134 33.08 -15.43 24.65
N SER A 135 32.49 -15.90 25.74
CA SER A 135 32.76 -15.42 27.09
C SER A 135 33.13 -16.59 27.99
N TYR A 136 34.09 -16.35 28.91
CA TYR A 136 34.38 -17.32 29.95
C TYR A 136 33.24 -17.34 30.97
N TYR A 137 32.61 -18.50 31.15
CA TYR A 137 31.48 -18.68 32.03
C TYR A 137 31.69 -19.91 32.92
N PRO A 138 32.06 -19.73 34.24
CA PRO A 138 32.32 -20.84 35.14
C PRO A 138 31.10 -21.74 35.33
N GLY A 139 31.32 -23.04 35.28
CA GLY A 139 30.24 -24.03 35.50
C GLY A 139 29.49 -24.50 34.27
N HIS A 140 29.86 -24.04 33.09
CA HIS A 140 29.30 -24.53 31.82
C HIS A 140 30.42 -25.09 30.94
N ASP A 141 30.08 -26.13 30.18
CA ASP A 141 30.96 -26.66 29.14
C ASP A 141 31.13 -25.63 28.01
N ALA A 142 32.27 -25.68 27.34
CA ALA A 142 32.54 -24.82 26.21
C ALA A 142 31.53 -25.08 25.05
N GLY A 143 31.06 -24.03 24.38
CA GLY A 143 30.16 -24.13 23.27
C GLY A 143 28.66 -24.10 23.59
N ILE A 144 28.32 -23.77 24.84
CA ILE A 144 26.92 -23.61 25.30
C ILE A 144 26.49 -22.17 25.19
N ILE A 145 25.25 -21.92 24.73
CA ILE A 145 24.68 -20.57 24.68
C ILE A 145 24.33 -20.09 26.07
N ILE A 146 24.95 -18.98 26.49
CA ILE A 146 24.75 -18.31 27.79
C ILE A 146 23.99 -16.99 27.66
N GLY A 147 23.86 -16.48 26.42
CA GLY A 147 23.11 -15.27 26.15
C GLY A 147 22.59 -15.26 24.71
N GLN A 148 21.42 -14.64 24.51
CA GLN A 148 20.81 -14.48 23.19
C GLN A 148 20.18 -13.10 23.05
N PHE A 149 20.22 -12.58 21.85
CA PHE A 149 19.45 -11.39 21.46
C PHE A 149 18.90 -11.59 20.02
N PRO A 150 17.60 -11.35 19.78
CA PRO A 150 16.54 -11.01 20.75
C PRO A 150 16.28 -12.10 21.79
N GLY A 151 15.72 -11.69 22.93
CA GLY A 151 15.36 -12.61 24.01
C GLY A 151 14.23 -13.59 23.61
N ALA A 152 14.05 -14.65 24.37
CA ALA A 152 12.95 -15.60 24.20
C ALA A 152 11.60 -14.89 24.25
N GLY A 153 10.65 -15.30 23.38
CA GLY A 153 9.31 -14.71 23.26
C GLY A 153 9.23 -13.41 22.44
N TYR A 154 10.35 -12.81 22.03
CA TYR A 154 10.32 -11.65 21.15
C TYR A 154 9.96 -12.03 19.70
N SER A 155 9.25 -11.13 19.04
CA SER A 155 8.90 -11.31 17.63
C SER A 155 10.11 -11.04 16.74
N VAL A 156 10.47 -12.01 15.89
CA VAL A 156 11.56 -11.95 14.94
C VAL A 156 11.09 -12.29 13.54
N SER A 157 11.77 -11.79 12.53
CA SER A 157 11.58 -12.16 11.13
C SER A 157 12.88 -12.75 10.58
N LYS A 158 12.84 -13.28 9.37
CA LYS A 158 14.07 -13.78 8.71
C LYS A 158 15.13 -12.69 8.47
N ARG A 159 14.74 -11.42 8.53
CA ARG A 159 15.64 -10.26 8.41
C ARG A 159 16.22 -9.80 9.76
N SER A 160 15.67 -10.30 10.85
CA SER A 160 16.17 -9.94 12.19
C SER A 160 17.59 -10.46 12.37
N LEU A 161 18.43 -9.63 12.97
CA LEU A 161 19.78 -10.02 13.37
C LEU A 161 19.72 -10.74 14.72
N ILE A 162 20.25 -11.94 14.74
CA ILE A 162 20.33 -12.76 15.96
C ILE A 162 21.79 -12.73 16.42
N SER A 163 22.01 -12.42 17.69
CA SER A 163 23.32 -12.47 18.34
C SER A 163 23.30 -13.49 19.47
N LEU A 164 24.38 -14.24 19.61
CA LEU A 164 24.51 -15.26 20.62
C LEU A 164 25.77 -15.00 21.46
N GLU A 165 25.70 -15.26 22.76
CA GLU A 165 26.84 -15.36 23.62
C GLU A 165 27.08 -16.82 24.02
N VAL A 166 28.29 -17.28 23.87
CA VAL A 166 28.67 -18.70 23.98
C VAL A 166 29.80 -18.87 24.98
N SER A 167 29.68 -19.87 25.84
CA SER A 167 30.72 -20.24 26.78
C SER A 167 31.99 -20.74 26.08
N ARG A 168 33.17 -20.45 26.65
CA ARG A 168 34.46 -20.96 26.17
C ARG A 168 35.30 -21.50 27.35
#